data_9de6055880a77d6fa439237580ddcaf3
#
_entry.id   9de6055880a77d6fa439237580ddcaf3
#
_cell.length_a   1.000
_cell.length_b   1.000
_cell.length_c   1.000
_cell.angle_alpha   90.00
_cell.angle_beta   90.00
_cell.angle_gamma   90.00
#
_symmetry.space_group_name_H-M   'P 1'
#
loop_
_entity.id
_entity.type
_entity.pdbx_description
1 polymer ?
#
loop_
_entity_poly.entity_id
_entity_poly.type
_entity_poly.pdbx_seq_one_letter_code
_entity_poly.pdbx_strand_id
1 'polypeptide(L)'
;MDTNISDEALKHQFKQIQTFVAGTTASTAHVVPISAKLKYNIDVVIQLLSHIPQPKRDLLSPPRCIVFKSIESNINSVIDNNNNVNCVIASAMLIKGVINLGQVIEVKPGVITKTQSNEIKVTPIYTHVIALHSEDNALLYAVPGGLVRIALRTEQTLMKAEKLNGRVIGVPGKLPDVVVKIVVRCCLLKRLMNVKRKDGDESVGEVKLHEMLLVNVNACSVGGKVVEINGEHNNEVMFELNSPICCEIREKVAVSRKIGKNVRLIGFGEVISTVTIDDSDI
;
A
#
# COMPACT_ATOMS: atom_id res chain seq x y z
N MET A 1 20.92 -24.79 -11.06
CA MET A 1 21.39 -26.07 -11.63
C MET A 1 22.78 -26.32 -11.11
N ASP A 2 22.90 -27.03 -10.02
CA ASP A 2 24.20 -27.42 -9.46
C ASP A 2 24.64 -28.79 -10.01
N THR A 3 25.92 -29.03 -9.98
CA THR A 3 26.61 -30.17 -10.63
C THR A 3 26.16 -31.59 -10.17
N ASN A 4 25.22 -31.68 -9.23
CA ASN A 4 24.77 -32.97 -8.65
C ASN A 4 23.29 -33.29 -8.87
N ILE A 5 22.62 -32.61 -9.81
CA ILE A 5 21.19 -32.81 -10.08
C ILE A 5 21.07 -33.64 -11.36
N SER A 6 20.31 -34.73 -11.33
CA SER A 6 20.04 -35.56 -12.50
C SER A 6 19.12 -34.84 -13.50
N ASP A 7 19.26 -35.13 -14.79
CA ASP A 7 18.41 -34.56 -15.86
C ASP A 7 16.92 -34.86 -15.67
N GLU A 8 16.62 -36.02 -15.05
CA GLU A 8 15.23 -36.39 -14.72
C GLU A 8 14.64 -35.47 -13.64
N ALA A 9 15.42 -35.13 -12.61
CA ALA A 9 14.98 -34.19 -11.57
C ALA A 9 14.76 -32.80 -12.11
N LEU A 10 15.58 -32.33 -13.06
CA LEU A 10 15.40 -31.04 -13.75
C LEU A 10 14.13 -31.01 -14.58
N LYS A 11 13.87 -32.06 -15.36
CA LYS A 11 12.63 -32.18 -16.17
C LYS A 11 11.39 -32.21 -15.28
N HIS A 12 11.46 -32.95 -14.17
CA HIS A 12 10.38 -33.02 -13.20
C HIS A 12 10.09 -31.67 -12.58
N GLN A 13 11.12 -30.95 -12.12
CA GLN A 13 10.98 -29.62 -11.54
C GLN A 13 10.41 -28.61 -12.56
N PHE A 14 10.89 -28.63 -13.79
CA PHE A 14 10.36 -27.75 -14.86
C PHE A 14 8.88 -28.00 -15.09
N LYS A 15 8.44 -29.26 -15.16
CA LYS A 15 7.04 -29.63 -15.29
C LYS A 15 6.19 -29.16 -14.11
N GLN A 16 6.72 -29.28 -12.88
CA GLN A 16 6.05 -28.75 -11.68
C GLN A 16 5.86 -27.24 -11.76
N ILE A 17 6.89 -26.49 -12.19
CA ILE A 17 6.81 -25.02 -12.36
C ILE A 17 5.75 -24.68 -13.40
N GLN A 18 5.74 -25.35 -14.56
CA GLN A 18 4.75 -25.11 -15.60
C GLN A 18 3.32 -25.37 -15.09
N THR A 19 3.11 -26.45 -14.35
CA THR A 19 1.80 -26.77 -13.75
C THR A 19 1.40 -25.74 -12.72
N PHE A 20 2.32 -25.24 -11.92
CA PHE A 20 2.07 -24.22 -10.90
C PHE A 20 1.72 -22.86 -11.51
N VAL A 21 2.40 -22.47 -12.58
CA VAL A 21 2.22 -21.20 -13.27
C VAL A 21 0.98 -21.19 -14.16
N ALA A 22 0.52 -22.37 -14.61
CA ALA A 22 -0.68 -22.53 -15.43
C ALA A 22 -1.92 -21.96 -14.72
N GLY A 23 -2.67 -21.10 -15.40
CA GLY A 23 -3.85 -20.42 -14.84
C GLY A 23 -3.56 -19.20 -13.97
N THR A 24 -2.32 -18.78 -13.87
CA THR A 24 -1.91 -17.53 -13.20
C THR A 24 -1.59 -16.44 -14.22
N THR A 25 -1.41 -15.20 -13.76
CA THR A 25 -0.93 -14.08 -14.59
C THR A 25 0.47 -14.30 -15.17
N ALA A 26 1.24 -15.24 -14.58
CA ALA A 26 2.57 -15.61 -15.01
C ALA A 26 2.59 -16.77 -16.03
N SER A 27 1.44 -17.21 -16.54
CA SER A 27 1.34 -18.34 -17.48
C SER A 27 2.14 -18.13 -18.78
N THR A 28 2.32 -16.89 -19.20
CA THR A 28 3.11 -16.50 -20.39
C THR A 28 4.54 -16.05 -20.05
N ALA A 29 4.94 -16.10 -18.77
CA ALA A 29 6.26 -15.66 -18.35
C ALA A 29 7.36 -16.63 -18.81
N HIS A 30 8.53 -16.09 -19.14
CA HIS A 30 9.70 -16.88 -19.49
C HIS A 30 10.24 -17.58 -18.23
N VAL A 31 10.46 -18.90 -18.32
CA VAL A 31 11.10 -19.69 -17.29
C VAL A 31 12.53 -19.96 -17.73
N VAL A 32 13.50 -19.35 -17.05
CA VAL A 32 14.92 -19.47 -17.40
C VAL A 32 15.64 -20.31 -16.34
N PRO A 33 16.18 -21.48 -16.72
CA PRO A 33 17.01 -22.27 -15.82
C PRO A 33 18.37 -21.60 -15.65
N ILE A 34 18.78 -21.33 -14.42
CA ILE A 34 20.05 -20.68 -14.11
C ILE A 34 20.91 -21.50 -13.16
N SER A 35 22.22 -21.28 -13.21
CA SER A 35 23.16 -21.68 -12.17
C SER A 35 24.01 -20.48 -11.76
N ALA A 36 23.80 -19.98 -10.55
CA ALA A 36 24.60 -18.88 -10.02
C ALA A 36 26.06 -19.25 -9.86
N LYS A 37 26.35 -20.50 -9.41
CA LYS A 37 27.70 -21.02 -9.22
C LYS A 37 28.48 -21.13 -10.53
N LEU A 38 27.82 -21.61 -11.58
CA LEU A 38 28.45 -21.80 -12.90
C LEU A 38 28.26 -20.58 -13.81
N LYS A 39 27.58 -19.53 -13.34
CA LYS A 39 27.18 -18.33 -14.13
C LYS A 39 26.42 -18.68 -15.41
N TYR A 40 25.71 -19.81 -15.42
CA TYR A 40 24.95 -20.27 -16.59
C TYR A 40 23.65 -19.49 -16.75
N ASN A 41 23.36 -19.03 -17.97
CA ASN A 41 22.16 -18.25 -18.35
C ASN A 41 21.93 -16.95 -17.55
N ILE A 42 22.93 -16.39 -16.89
CA ILE A 42 22.80 -15.10 -16.20
C ILE A 42 22.66 -13.96 -17.21
N ASP A 43 23.36 -14.04 -18.32
CA ASP A 43 23.25 -13.12 -19.47
C ASP A 43 21.83 -13.08 -20.04
N VAL A 44 21.17 -14.22 -20.19
CA VAL A 44 19.78 -14.33 -20.65
C VAL A 44 18.82 -13.61 -19.67
N VAL A 45 19.03 -13.78 -18.36
CA VAL A 45 18.23 -13.08 -17.34
C VAL A 45 18.44 -11.57 -17.45
N ILE A 46 19.68 -11.11 -17.55
CA ILE A 46 20.02 -9.69 -17.71
C ILE A 46 19.37 -9.14 -18.97
N GLN A 47 19.44 -9.87 -20.08
CA GLN A 47 18.79 -9.47 -21.34
C GLN A 47 17.27 -9.34 -21.17
N LEU A 48 16.61 -10.31 -20.56
CA LEU A 48 15.16 -10.26 -20.30
C LEU A 48 14.80 -9.07 -19.41
N LEU A 49 15.57 -8.82 -18.35
CA LEU A 49 15.34 -7.67 -17.46
C LEU A 49 15.51 -6.33 -18.21
N SER A 50 16.51 -6.21 -19.10
CA SER A 50 16.72 -5.00 -19.88
C SER A 50 15.62 -4.70 -20.91
N HIS A 51 14.86 -5.74 -21.31
CA HIS A 51 13.73 -5.60 -22.24
C HIS A 51 12.40 -5.29 -21.56
N ILE A 52 12.35 -5.23 -20.22
CA ILE A 52 11.12 -4.87 -19.50
C ILE A 52 10.79 -3.40 -19.82
N PRO A 53 9.62 -3.12 -20.45
CA PRO A 53 9.24 -1.76 -20.78
C PRO A 53 8.99 -0.94 -19.51
N GLN A 54 9.48 0.30 -19.51
CA GLN A 54 9.19 1.22 -18.42
C GLN A 54 7.70 1.57 -18.38
N PRO A 55 7.04 1.48 -17.22
CA PRO A 55 5.65 1.88 -17.10
C PRO A 55 5.49 3.38 -17.33
N LYS A 56 4.45 3.76 -18.06
CA LYS A 56 4.10 5.18 -18.24
C LYS A 56 3.73 5.78 -16.88
N ARG A 57 4.36 6.90 -16.54
CA ARG A 57 4.11 7.63 -15.29
C ARG A 57 3.29 8.89 -15.57
N ASP A 58 2.32 9.15 -14.71
CA ASP A 58 1.53 10.39 -14.77
C ASP A 58 2.28 11.49 -14.02
N LEU A 59 2.84 12.43 -14.77
CA LEU A 59 3.60 13.56 -14.25
C LEU A 59 2.75 14.85 -14.21
N LEU A 60 1.62 14.88 -14.89
CA LEU A 60 0.80 16.09 -15.08
C LEU A 60 -0.28 16.25 -14.01
N SER A 61 -0.77 15.16 -13.45
CA SER A 61 -1.77 15.20 -12.38
C SER A 61 -1.21 15.82 -11.09
N PRO A 62 -2.07 16.35 -10.23
CA PRO A 62 -1.66 16.79 -8.89
C PRO A 62 -0.91 15.67 -8.14
N PRO A 63 0.21 15.98 -7.48
CA PRO A 63 1.01 14.98 -6.80
C PRO A 63 0.23 14.28 -5.68
N ARG A 64 0.43 12.97 -5.60
CA ARG A 64 -0.12 12.12 -4.55
C ARG A 64 0.93 11.11 -4.10
N CYS A 65 1.28 11.16 -2.83
CA CYS A 65 2.21 10.24 -2.18
C CYS A 65 1.51 9.41 -1.13
N ILE A 66 1.94 8.17 -0.98
CA ILE A 66 1.52 7.27 0.10
C ILE A 66 2.69 7.08 1.04
N VAL A 67 2.49 7.35 2.33
CA VAL A 67 3.52 7.23 3.37
C VAL A 67 3.53 5.81 3.93
N PHE A 68 4.70 5.16 3.89
CA PHE A 68 4.90 3.83 4.48
C PHE A 68 5.44 3.91 5.89
N LYS A 69 6.37 4.84 6.11
CA LYS A 69 7.04 5.01 7.40
C LYS A 69 7.39 6.47 7.63
N SER A 70 7.38 6.90 8.87
CA SER A 70 7.83 8.23 9.25
C SER A 70 8.74 8.16 10.46
N ILE A 71 9.71 9.10 10.55
CA ILE A 71 10.71 9.19 11.60
C ILE A 71 10.88 10.67 11.94
N GLU A 72 10.93 11.00 13.22
CA GLU A 72 11.30 12.35 13.67
C GLU A 72 12.82 12.55 13.53
N SER A 73 13.22 13.72 13.06
CA SER A 73 14.61 14.07 12.86
C SER A 73 14.81 15.58 12.91
N ASN A 74 16.05 15.97 13.14
CA ASN A 74 16.48 17.35 12.99
C ASN A 74 17.39 17.41 11.78
N ILE A 75 17.06 18.25 10.82
CA ILE A 75 17.88 18.44 9.62
C ILE A 75 18.18 19.92 9.40
N ASN A 76 19.31 20.18 8.76
CA ASN A 76 19.62 21.52 8.26
C ASN A 76 18.77 21.75 7.01
N SER A 77 17.87 22.71 7.07
CA SER A 77 16.99 23.05 5.96
C SER A 77 17.66 24.05 5.04
N VAL A 78 17.73 23.71 3.74
CA VAL A 78 18.21 24.65 2.71
C VAL A 78 17.30 25.87 2.58
N ILE A 79 16.01 25.68 2.87
CA ILE A 79 14.99 26.73 2.78
C ILE A 79 15.10 27.73 3.96
N ASP A 80 15.47 27.24 5.14
CA ASP A 80 15.59 28.03 6.35
C ASP A 80 17.04 28.49 6.63
N ASN A 81 17.79 28.84 5.60
CA ASN A 81 19.19 29.34 5.69
C ASN A 81 20.13 28.39 6.45
N ASN A 82 19.98 27.09 6.23
CA ASN A 82 20.74 26.01 6.89
C ASN A 82 20.58 25.97 8.43
N ASN A 83 19.53 26.54 8.97
CA ASN A 83 19.20 26.37 10.38
C ASN A 83 18.67 24.95 10.64
N ASN A 84 18.97 24.48 11.85
CA ASN A 84 18.50 23.17 12.30
C ASN A 84 16.99 23.24 12.59
N VAL A 85 16.20 22.49 11.82
CA VAL A 85 14.73 22.50 11.90
C VAL A 85 14.24 21.13 12.32
N ASN A 86 13.35 21.12 13.30
CA ASN A 86 12.63 19.89 13.66
C ASN A 86 11.71 19.49 12.50
N CYS A 87 11.85 18.26 12.05
CA CYS A 87 11.09 17.75 10.92
C CYS A 87 10.65 16.30 11.14
N VAL A 88 9.66 15.90 10.38
CA VAL A 88 9.32 14.48 10.17
C VAL A 88 9.77 14.08 8.79
N ILE A 89 10.59 13.03 8.72
CA ILE A 89 10.99 12.41 7.47
C ILE A 89 9.97 11.31 7.16
N ALA A 90 9.15 11.52 6.14
CA ALA A 90 8.22 10.55 5.63
C ALA A 90 8.86 9.77 4.47
N SER A 91 9.00 8.46 4.62
CA SER A 91 9.34 7.56 3.52
C SER A 91 8.06 7.24 2.76
N ALA A 92 7.94 7.75 1.55
CA ALA A 92 6.73 7.70 0.76
C ALA A 92 6.99 7.25 -0.68
N MET A 93 5.96 6.73 -1.32
CA MET A 93 5.95 6.46 -2.75
C MET A 93 5.06 7.49 -3.45
N LEU A 94 5.63 8.20 -4.40
CA LEU A 94 4.89 9.11 -5.27
C LEU A 94 4.18 8.29 -6.36
N ILE A 95 2.85 8.34 -6.36
CA ILE A 95 2.01 7.59 -7.30
C ILE A 95 1.83 8.35 -8.61
N LYS A 96 1.55 9.65 -8.52
CA LYS A 96 1.31 10.55 -9.65
C LYS A 96 1.80 11.96 -9.33
N GLY A 97 2.03 12.76 -10.35
CA GLY A 97 2.43 14.15 -10.24
C GLY A 97 3.90 14.37 -9.89
N VAL A 98 4.26 15.60 -9.60
CA VAL A 98 5.62 16.02 -9.23
C VAL A 98 5.55 16.81 -7.93
N ILE A 99 6.42 16.49 -6.98
CA ILE A 99 6.61 17.26 -5.74
C ILE A 99 7.91 18.03 -5.81
N ASN A 100 7.84 19.32 -5.50
CA ASN A 100 8.99 20.22 -5.50
C ASN A 100 9.44 20.55 -4.07
N LEU A 101 10.71 20.86 -3.93
CA LEU A 101 11.27 21.43 -2.71
C LEU A 101 10.56 22.77 -2.40
N GLY A 102 10.23 23.04 -1.13
CA GLY A 102 9.52 24.25 -0.71
C GLY A 102 8.01 24.23 -0.94
N GLN A 103 7.48 23.22 -1.58
CA GLN A 103 6.05 23.14 -1.89
C GLN A 103 5.20 22.99 -0.62
N VAL A 104 4.08 23.74 -0.57
CA VAL A 104 3.03 23.52 0.43
C VAL A 104 2.29 22.23 0.11
N ILE A 105 2.11 21.40 1.10
CA ILE A 105 1.42 20.13 0.99
C ILE A 105 0.38 19.94 2.10
N GLU A 106 -0.60 19.11 1.80
CA GLU A 106 -1.63 18.62 2.72
C GLU A 106 -1.39 17.15 3.05
N VAL A 107 -1.64 16.77 4.30
CA VAL A 107 -1.59 15.38 4.78
C VAL A 107 -3.00 14.96 5.21
N LYS A 108 -3.55 13.92 4.59
CA LYS A 108 -4.85 13.31 4.92
C LYS A 108 -4.72 11.82 5.27
N PRO A 109 -5.61 11.27 6.10
CA PRO A 109 -6.33 11.99 7.12
C PRO A 109 -5.33 12.63 8.09
N GLY A 110 -5.59 13.87 8.48
CA GLY A 110 -4.73 14.63 9.38
C GLY A 110 -4.83 14.15 10.83
N VAL A 111 -5.09 15.08 11.76
CA VAL A 111 -5.34 14.75 13.16
C VAL A 111 -6.75 14.21 13.31
N ILE A 112 -6.87 12.99 13.84
CA ILE A 112 -8.15 12.36 14.12
C ILE A 112 -8.44 12.53 15.61
N THR A 113 -9.52 13.22 15.93
CA THR A 113 -10.02 13.40 17.31
C THR A 113 -11.40 12.77 17.44
N LYS A 114 -11.64 12.10 18.55
CA LYS A 114 -12.99 11.61 18.91
C LYS A 114 -13.59 12.56 19.92
N THR A 115 -14.75 13.09 19.62
CA THR A 115 -15.53 13.95 20.53
C THR A 115 -16.16 13.09 21.63
N GLN A 116 -16.61 13.70 22.71
CA GLN A 116 -17.31 12.99 23.80
C GLN A 116 -18.61 12.31 23.32
N SER A 117 -19.21 12.83 22.23
CA SER A 117 -20.36 12.24 21.53
C SER A 117 -19.99 11.03 20.63
N ASN A 118 -18.73 10.58 20.64
CA ASN A 118 -18.19 9.51 19.78
C ASN A 118 -18.08 9.88 18.28
N GLU A 119 -18.32 11.13 17.93
CA GLU A 119 -18.13 11.64 16.57
C GLU A 119 -16.65 11.73 16.24
N ILE A 120 -16.31 11.38 15.00
CA ILE A 120 -14.92 11.44 14.51
C ILE A 120 -14.72 12.77 13.78
N LYS A 121 -13.87 13.64 14.33
CA LYS A 121 -13.44 14.86 13.66
C LYS A 121 -12.05 14.70 13.07
N VAL A 122 -11.89 15.06 11.81
CA VAL A 122 -10.62 15.03 11.09
C VAL A 122 -10.20 16.45 10.75
N THR A 123 -8.96 16.81 11.10
CA THR A 123 -8.37 18.10 10.76
C THR A 123 -7.17 17.88 9.87
N PRO A 124 -7.20 18.29 8.58
CA PRO A 124 -6.05 18.19 7.68
C PRO A 124 -4.82 18.90 8.25
N ILE A 125 -3.64 18.40 7.91
CA ILE A 125 -2.37 19.03 8.30
C ILE A 125 -1.77 19.67 7.05
N TYR A 126 -1.42 20.95 7.15
CA TYR A 126 -0.74 21.70 6.11
C TYR A 126 0.71 21.94 6.52
N THR A 127 1.66 21.68 5.62
CA THR A 127 3.09 21.81 5.91
C THR A 127 3.88 22.09 4.63
N HIS A 128 5.20 22.28 4.80
CA HIS A 128 6.12 22.53 3.69
C HIS A 128 7.12 21.39 3.54
N VAL A 129 7.48 21.10 2.31
CA VAL A 129 8.58 20.17 1.98
C VAL A 129 9.89 20.91 2.17
N ILE A 130 10.69 20.52 3.15
CA ILE A 130 11.97 21.17 3.47
C ILE A 130 13.18 20.44 2.90
N ALA A 131 13.06 19.15 2.61
CA ALA A 131 14.06 18.38 1.87
C ALA A 131 13.43 17.19 1.17
N LEU A 132 14.02 16.79 0.05
CA LEU A 132 13.69 15.60 -0.72
C LEU A 132 14.95 14.77 -0.95
N HIS A 133 14.86 13.46 -0.68
CA HIS A 133 15.96 12.52 -0.89
C HIS A 133 15.46 11.24 -1.54
N SER A 134 16.28 10.70 -2.44
CA SER A 134 16.15 9.33 -2.92
C SER A 134 17.48 8.63 -2.61
N GLU A 135 17.43 7.65 -1.72
CA GLU A 135 18.62 7.06 -1.11
C GLU A 135 19.50 8.16 -0.48
N ASP A 136 20.73 8.34 -0.96
CA ASP A 136 21.68 9.35 -0.48
C ASP A 136 21.70 10.63 -1.34
N ASN A 137 20.88 10.70 -2.38
CA ASN A 137 20.83 11.84 -3.27
C ASN A 137 19.80 12.87 -2.81
N ALA A 138 20.21 14.13 -2.66
CA ALA A 138 19.32 15.26 -2.45
C ALA A 138 18.66 15.65 -3.79
N LEU A 139 17.35 15.89 -3.76
CA LEU A 139 16.54 16.19 -4.95
C LEU A 139 15.93 17.58 -4.82
N LEU A 140 15.82 18.29 -5.95
CA LEU A 140 15.04 19.53 -6.06
C LEU A 140 13.55 19.23 -6.31
N TYR A 141 13.27 18.13 -6.98
CA TYR A 141 11.92 17.63 -7.21
C TYR A 141 11.91 16.10 -7.23
N ALA A 142 10.76 15.52 -6.95
CA ALA A 142 10.53 14.08 -7.00
C ALA A 142 9.45 13.73 -8.02
N VAL A 143 9.66 12.63 -8.73
CA VAL A 143 8.73 12.08 -9.74
C VAL A 143 8.32 10.64 -9.36
N PRO A 144 7.20 10.12 -9.89
CA PRO A 144 6.79 8.75 -9.65
C PRO A 144 7.83 7.74 -10.14
N GLY A 145 8.13 6.73 -9.33
CA GLY A 145 9.01 5.64 -9.78
C GLY A 145 9.87 5.00 -8.71
N GLY A 146 9.90 5.52 -7.51
CA GLY A 146 10.70 4.98 -6.43
C GLY A 146 10.27 5.45 -5.06
N LEU A 147 10.98 4.98 -4.05
CA LEU A 147 10.81 5.44 -2.68
C LEU A 147 11.52 6.79 -2.51
N VAL A 148 10.78 7.78 -2.01
CA VAL A 148 11.28 9.12 -1.74
C VAL A 148 11.16 9.41 -0.25
N ARG A 149 12.22 9.97 0.34
CA ARG A 149 12.18 10.53 1.69
C ARG A 149 11.83 12.00 1.59
N ILE A 150 10.71 12.38 2.18
CA ILE A 150 10.18 13.74 2.18
C ILE A 150 10.30 14.28 3.60
N ALA A 151 11.13 15.26 3.81
CA ALA A 151 11.22 15.94 5.08
C ALA A 151 10.17 17.06 5.14
N LEU A 152 9.33 16.99 6.14
CA LEU A 152 8.21 17.88 6.38
C LEU A 152 8.49 18.75 7.58
N ARG A 153 8.25 20.05 7.45
CA ARG A 153 8.35 20.98 8.58
C ARG A 153 7.28 20.62 9.60
N THR A 154 7.66 20.48 10.88
CA THR A 154 6.71 20.19 11.93
C THR A 154 6.65 21.30 12.96
N GLU A 155 5.43 21.66 13.38
CA GLU A 155 5.17 22.29 14.65
C GLU A 155 4.99 21.17 15.67
N GLN A 156 5.78 21.17 16.73
CA GLN A 156 6.05 20.08 17.69
C GLN A 156 4.82 19.35 18.27
N THR A 157 3.63 19.92 18.17
CA THR A 157 2.41 19.38 18.79
C THR A 157 1.59 18.45 17.90
N LEU A 158 1.75 18.49 16.58
CA LEU A 158 0.82 17.86 15.65
C LEU A 158 1.31 16.58 14.96
N MET A 159 2.61 16.37 14.88
CA MET A 159 3.18 15.24 14.14
C MET A 159 4.09 14.36 15.00
N LYS A 160 3.53 13.48 15.79
CA LYS A 160 4.33 12.33 16.25
C LYS A 160 4.62 11.43 15.06
N ALA A 161 5.88 11.07 14.87
CA ALA A 161 6.38 10.36 13.66
C ALA A 161 5.57 9.11 13.28
N GLU A 162 5.17 8.33 14.26
CA GLU A 162 4.40 7.10 14.02
C GLU A 162 2.98 7.33 13.46
N LYS A 163 2.46 8.56 13.56
CA LYS A 163 1.10 8.88 13.11
C LYS A 163 0.99 9.15 11.62
N LEU A 164 2.09 9.26 10.87
CA LEU A 164 2.05 9.50 9.43
C LEU A 164 1.98 8.21 8.60
N ASN A 165 2.19 7.05 9.20
CA ASN A 165 2.13 5.79 8.48
C ASN A 165 0.72 5.57 7.89
N GLY A 166 0.65 5.21 6.61
CA GLY A 166 -0.60 5.03 5.88
C GLY A 166 -1.30 6.32 5.45
N ARG A 167 -0.72 7.50 5.76
CA ARG A 167 -1.28 8.79 5.33
C ARG A 167 -0.95 9.08 3.87
N VAL A 168 -1.75 9.95 3.28
CA VAL A 168 -1.58 10.42 1.90
C VAL A 168 -1.15 11.87 1.93
N ILE A 169 -0.13 12.21 1.14
CA ILE A 169 0.43 13.55 1.01
C ILE A 169 0.20 14.05 -0.40
N GLY A 170 -0.17 15.30 -0.55
CA GLY A 170 -0.30 15.95 -1.85
C GLY A 170 -0.61 17.44 -1.78
N VAL A 171 -1.05 18.01 -2.89
CA VAL A 171 -1.44 19.42 -2.96
C VAL A 171 -2.72 19.68 -2.18
N PRO A 172 -2.80 20.79 -1.41
CA PRO A 172 -4.00 21.17 -0.70
C PRO A 172 -5.26 21.17 -1.56
N GLY A 173 -6.32 20.53 -1.06
CA GLY A 173 -7.62 20.43 -1.74
C GLY A 173 -7.67 19.55 -2.97
N LYS A 174 -6.59 18.77 -3.27
CA LYS A 174 -6.52 17.83 -4.41
C LYS A 174 -6.36 16.38 -3.99
N LEU A 175 -6.34 16.12 -2.70
CA LEU A 175 -6.32 14.76 -2.16
C LEU A 175 -7.72 14.17 -2.10
N PRO A 176 -7.84 12.83 -2.17
CA PRO A 176 -9.10 12.14 -1.97
C PRO A 176 -9.74 12.46 -0.62
N ASP A 177 -11.03 12.23 -0.53
CA ASP A 177 -11.77 12.47 0.70
C ASP A 177 -11.42 11.43 1.77
N VAL A 178 -11.70 11.81 3.02
CA VAL A 178 -11.51 10.92 4.16
C VAL A 178 -12.80 10.14 4.38
N VAL A 179 -12.69 8.83 4.33
CA VAL A 179 -13.81 7.90 4.33
C VAL A 179 -13.85 7.07 5.61
N VAL A 180 -15.05 6.77 6.08
CA VAL A 180 -15.34 5.93 7.26
C VAL A 180 -15.98 4.60 6.90
N LYS A 181 -16.63 4.52 5.73
CA LYS A 181 -17.15 3.25 5.20
C LYS A 181 -16.71 3.09 3.75
N ILE A 182 -16.43 1.87 3.36
CA ILE A 182 -16.07 1.51 1.99
C ILE A 182 -16.84 0.27 1.54
N VAL A 183 -17.25 0.27 0.30
CA VAL A 183 -17.79 -0.93 -0.35
C VAL A 183 -16.72 -1.50 -1.25
N VAL A 184 -16.38 -2.74 -1.03
CA VAL A 184 -15.31 -3.44 -1.74
C VAL A 184 -15.90 -4.61 -2.50
N ARG A 185 -15.60 -4.69 -3.78
CA ARG A 185 -15.88 -5.89 -4.57
C ARG A 185 -14.78 -6.90 -4.31
N CYS A 186 -15.07 -7.87 -3.47
CA CYS A 186 -14.11 -8.84 -2.96
C CYS A 186 -14.02 -10.09 -3.85
N CYS A 187 -12.80 -10.55 -4.09
CA CYS A 187 -12.49 -11.87 -4.62
C CYS A 187 -11.82 -12.69 -3.52
N LEU A 188 -12.51 -13.68 -2.98
CA LEU A 188 -11.97 -14.52 -1.92
C LEU A 188 -11.04 -15.59 -2.51
N LEU A 189 -9.97 -15.88 -1.79
CA LEU A 189 -9.07 -16.97 -2.12
C LEU A 189 -9.74 -18.31 -1.84
N LYS A 190 -9.51 -19.30 -2.68
CA LYS A 190 -10.07 -20.65 -2.48
C LYS A 190 -9.44 -21.36 -1.28
N ARG A 191 -8.15 -21.12 -1.03
CA ARG A 191 -7.39 -21.77 0.04
C ARG A 191 -6.52 -20.75 0.79
N LEU A 192 -6.37 -20.97 2.10
CA LEU A 192 -5.44 -20.22 2.93
C LEU A 192 -4.01 -20.66 2.64
N MET A 193 -3.11 -19.71 2.40
CA MET A 193 -1.70 -20.02 2.19
C MET A 193 -1.02 -20.33 3.52
N ASN A 194 -0.28 -21.44 3.56
CA ASN A 194 0.57 -21.85 4.70
C ASN A 194 -0.18 -22.06 6.04
N VAL A 195 -1.41 -22.52 6.02
CA VAL A 195 -2.17 -22.88 7.23
C VAL A 195 -2.57 -24.33 7.15
N LYS A 196 -1.97 -25.16 8.02
CA LYS A 196 -2.50 -26.49 8.31
C LYS A 196 -3.42 -26.34 9.52
N ARG A 197 -4.75 -26.36 9.31
CA ARG A 197 -5.70 -26.49 10.40
C ARG A 197 -5.65 -27.93 10.93
N LYS A 198 -5.95 -28.09 12.22
CA LYS A 198 -6.01 -29.43 12.86
C LYS A 198 -7.01 -30.36 12.16
N ASP A 199 -8.02 -29.79 11.51
CA ASP A 199 -9.09 -30.51 10.81
C ASP A 199 -8.81 -30.71 9.31
N GLY A 200 -7.62 -30.32 8.80
CA GLY A 200 -7.22 -30.49 7.41
C GLY A 200 -7.94 -29.58 6.40
N ASP A 201 -8.89 -28.75 6.82
CA ASP A 201 -9.62 -27.83 5.95
C ASP A 201 -8.82 -26.52 5.77
N GLU A 202 -8.31 -26.31 4.56
CA GLU A 202 -7.56 -25.09 4.15
C GLU A 202 -8.48 -24.06 3.49
N SER A 203 -9.81 -24.26 3.46
CA SER A 203 -10.74 -23.33 2.83
C SER A 203 -10.79 -22.00 3.55
N VAL A 204 -10.93 -20.90 2.79
CA VAL A 204 -11.02 -19.54 3.36
C VAL A 204 -12.35 -19.34 4.10
N GLY A 205 -13.41 -20.02 3.67
CA GLY A 205 -14.77 -19.81 4.16
C GLY A 205 -15.33 -18.45 3.71
N GLU A 206 -16.63 -18.29 3.82
CA GLU A 206 -17.34 -17.06 3.46
C GLU A 206 -17.11 -15.94 4.49
N VAL A 207 -17.30 -14.69 4.05
CA VAL A 207 -17.35 -13.51 4.91
C VAL A 207 -18.71 -13.46 5.59
N LYS A 208 -18.75 -13.19 6.89
CA LYS A 208 -19.97 -13.13 7.68
C LYS A 208 -20.33 -11.70 8.06
N LEU A 209 -21.62 -11.43 8.19
CA LEU A 209 -22.10 -10.16 8.75
C LEU A 209 -21.53 -9.94 10.15
N HIS A 210 -21.19 -8.70 10.45
CA HIS A 210 -20.59 -8.25 11.71
C HIS A 210 -19.22 -8.85 12.04
N GLU A 211 -18.60 -9.55 11.09
CA GLU A 211 -17.24 -10.04 11.24
C GLU A 211 -16.25 -8.88 11.23
N MET A 212 -15.24 -8.96 12.10
CA MET A 212 -14.12 -8.01 12.14
C MET A 212 -12.98 -8.54 11.28
N LEU A 213 -12.67 -7.85 10.20
CA LEU A 213 -11.59 -8.17 9.27
C LEU A 213 -10.55 -7.05 9.27
N LEU A 214 -9.32 -7.38 8.90
CA LEU A 214 -8.29 -6.39 8.64
C LEU A 214 -8.34 -6.01 7.17
N VAL A 215 -8.56 -4.72 6.92
CA VAL A 215 -8.67 -4.14 5.59
C VAL A 215 -7.43 -3.30 5.32
N ASN A 216 -6.68 -3.66 4.29
CA ASN A 216 -5.47 -2.95 3.89
C ASN A 216 -5.75 -2.18 2.61
N VAL A 217 -5.71 -0.86 2.70
CA VAL A 217 -5.82 0.05 1.55
C VAL A 217 -4.52 0.82 1.44
N ASN A 218 -3.81 0.69 0.33
CA ASN A 218 -2.48 1.23 0.16
C ASN A 218 -1.52 0.79 1.29
N ALA A 219 -0.92 1.71 2.02
CA ALA A 219 -0.05 1.45 3.17
C ALA A 219 -0.81 1.50 4.52
N CYS A 220 -2.14 1.70 4.50
CA CYS A 220 -2.95 1.77 5.69
C CYS A 220 -3.59 0.41 6.00
N SER A 221 -3.46 -0.05 7.24
CA SER A 221 -4.10 -1.27 7.75
C SER A 221 -5.09 -0.88 8.84
N VAL A 222 -6.38 -1.11 8.61
CA VAL A 222 -7.44 -0.75 9.55
C VAL A 222 -8.37 -1.94 9.80
N GLY A 223 -8.94 -2.00 11.00
CA GLY A 223 -10.03 -2.93 11.28
C GLY A 223 -11.30 -2.47 10.57
N GLY A 224 -11.94 -3.36 9.86
CA GLY A 224 -13.23 -3.13 9.21
C GLY A 224 -14.27 -4.12 9.73
N LYS A 225 -15.40 -3.61 10.21
CA LYS A 225 -16.57 -4.41 10.56
C LYS A 225 -17.44 -4.58 9.32
N VAL A 226 -17.80 -5.80 8.99
CA VAL A 226 -18.73 -6.09 7.89
C VAL A 226 -20.12 -5.64 8.29
N VAL A 227 -20.69 -4.67 7.58
CA VAL A 227 -22.02 -4.12 7.84
C VAL A 227 -23.05 -4.72 6.90
N GLU A 228 -22.68 -4.90 5.64
CA GLU A 228 -23.58 -5.36 4.60
C GLU A 228 -22.84 -6.22 3.58
N ILE A 229 -23.52 -7.21 3.02
CA ILE A 229 -22.99 -8.10 2.00
C ILE A 229 -24.01 -8.15 0.88
N ASN A 230 -23.62 -7.69 -0.32
CA ASN A 230 -24.47 -7.56 -1.48
C ASN A 230 -23.79 -8.15 -2.74
N GLY A 231 -24.46 -8.06 -3.88
CA GLY A 231 -24.00 -8.54 -5.18
C GLY A 231 -24.47 -9.95 -5.51
N GLU A 232 -24.43 -10.30 -6.80
CA GLU A 232 -24.97 -11.57 -7.33
C GLU A 232 -24.35 -12.83 -6.69
N HIS A 233 -23.17 -12.72 -6.11
CA HIS A 233 -22.44 -13.81 -5.45
C HIS A 233 -21.94 -13.43 -4.06
N ASN A 234 -22.61 -12.49 -3.37
CA ASN A 234 -22.15 -11.96 -2.07
C ASN A 234 -20.71 -11.43 -2.11
N ASN A 235 -20.35 -10.84 -3.25
CA ASN A 235 -18.98 -10.37 -3.51
C ASN A 235 -18.78 -8.87 -3.25
N GLU A 236 -19.84 -8.12 -2.95
CA GLU A 236 -19.77 -6.70 -2.57
C GLU A 236 -19.98 -6.58 -1.07
N VAL A 237 -18.94 -6.19 -0.37
CA VAL A 237 -18.91 -6.15 1.08
C VAL A 237 -18.71 -4.71 1.53
N MET A 238 -19.64 -4.21 2.36
CA MET A 238 -19.52 -2.92 3.01
C MET A 238 -18.78 -3.08 4.34
N PHE A 239 -17.68 -2.35 4.47
CA PHE A 239 -16.89 -2.27 5.69
C PHE A 239 -17.08 -0.92 6.37
N GLU A 240 -17.42 -0.94 7.65
CA GLU A 240 -17.30 0.20 8.56
C GLU A 240 -15.92 0.17 9.20
N LEU A 241 -15.14 1.24 9.00
CA LEU A 241 -13.73 1.29 9.38
C LEU A 241 -13.57 1.82 10.82
N ASN A 242 -12.72 1.18 11.61
CA ASN A 242 -12.43 1.62 12.98
C ASN A 242 -11.67 2.95 13.04
N SER A 243 -11.01 3.32 11.96
CA SER A 243 -10.29 4.58 11.81
C SER A 243 -10.48 5.09 10.38
N PRO A 244 -10.73 6.40 10.19
CA PRO A 244 -10.91 6.96 8.86
C PRO A 244 -9.61 6.86 8.05
N ILE A 245 -9.78 6.62 6.77
CA ILE A 245 -8.69 6.53 5.79
C ILE A 245 -8.95 7.47 4.62
N CYS A 246 -7.90 7.74 3.83
CA CYS A 246 -8.01 8.49 2.59
C CYS A 246 -7.81 7.53 1.41
N CYS A 247 -8.86 7.32 0.62
CA CYS A 247 -8.81 6.42 -0.54
C CYS A 247 -9.67 6.92 -1.71
N GLU A 248 -9.34 6.48 -2.91
CA GLU A 248 -10.10 6.71 -4.13
C GLU A 248 -10.90 5.46 -4.53
N ILE A 249 -11.95 5.67 -5.33
CA ILE A 249 -12.65 4.57 -6.01
C ILE A 249 -11.66 3.88 -6.96
N ARG A 250 -11.77 2.55 -7.10
CA ARG A 250 -10.89 1.64 -7.84
C ARG A 250 -9.53 1.38 -7.18
N GLU A 251 -9.28 1.85 -5.97
CA GLU A 251 -8.11 1.40 -5.24
C GLU A 251 -8.22 -0.07 -4.84
N LYS A 252 -7.09 -0.76 -4.89
CA LYS A 252 -7.02 -2.17 -4.53
C LYS A 252 -6.96 -2.33 -3.03
N VAL A 253 -7.71 -3.30 -2.55
CA VAL A 253 -7.85 -3.63 -1.13
C VAL A 253 -7.46 -5.07 -0.89
N ALA A 254 -6.68 -5.32 0.15
CA ALA A 254 -6.43 -6.66 0.63
C ALA A 254 -7.22 -6.88 1.92
N VAL A 255 -7.92 -8.00 1.99
CA VAL A 255 -8.75 -8.37 3.15
C VAL A 255 -8.12 -9.55 3.85
N SER A 256 -7.93 -9.42 5.16
CA SER A 256 -7.27 -10.45 5.97
C SER A 256 -8.12 -10.79 7.19
N ARG A 257 -8.06 -12.03 7.61
CA ARG A 257 -8.77 -12.57 8.77
C ARG A 257 -7.78 -12.98 9.85
N LYS A 258 -8.09 -12.69 11.10
CA LYS A 258 -7.33 -13.18 12.24
C LYS A 258 -7.69 -14.63 12.52
N ILE A 259 -6.72 -15.53 12.36
CA ILE A 259 -6.88 -16.97 12.61
C ILE A 259 -5.92 -17.33 13.73
N GLY A 260 -6.47 -17.58 14.93
CA GLY A 260 -5.67 -17.75 16.14
C GLY A 260 -4.84 -16.51 16.45
N LYS A 261 -3.52 -16.65 16.51
CA LYS A 261 -2.57 -15.55 16.76
C LYS A 261 -2.11 -14.83 15.49
N ASN A 262 -2.40 -15.37 14.31
CA ASN A 262 -1.86 -14.87 13.04
C ASN A 262 -2.96 -14.19 12.21
N VAL A 263 -2.56 -13.16 11.44
CA VAL A 263 -3.38 -12.54 10.42
C VAL A 263 -3.07 -13.23 9.08
N ARG A 264 -4.11 -13.63 8.34
CA ARG A 264 -4.00 -14.33 7.06
C ARG A 264 -4.83 -13.64 6.00
N LEU A 265 -4.23 -13.47 4.83
CA LEU A 265 -4.93 -12.95 3.66
C LEU A 265 -6.03 -13.95 3.26
N ILE A 266 -7.27 -13.46 3.18
CA ILE A 266 -8.43 -14.24 2.75
C ILE A 266 -8.93 -13.84 1.37
N GLY A 267 -8.64 -12.64 0.92
CA GLY A 267 -9.07 -12.13 -0.35
C GLY A 267 -8.49 -10.77 -0.68
N PHE A 268 -8.82 -10.32 -1.86
CA PHE A 268 -8.49 -8.98 -2.35
C PHE A 268 -9.69 -8.43 -3.10
N GLY A 269 -9.71 -7.13 -3.31
CA GLY A 269 -10.80 -6.48 -4.01
C GLY A 269 -10.46 -5.10 -4.49
N GLU A 270 -11.48 -4.38 -4.91
CA GLU A 270 -11.41 -3.03 -5.42
C GLU A 270 -12.52 -2.20 -4.77
N VAL A 271 -12.21 -0.97 -4.37
CA VAL A 271 -13.20 -0.04 -3.82
C VAL A 271 -14.16 0.38 -4.92
N ILE A 272 -15.45 0.15 -4.74
CA ILE A 272 -16.49 0.53 -5.68
C ILE A 272 -17.29 1.77 -5.25
N SER A 273 -17.44 1.96 -3.94
CA SER A 273 -18.03 3.18 -3.37
C SER A 273 -17.47 3.47 -1.99
N THR A 274 -17.61 4.72 -1.58
CA THR A 274 -17.10 5.22 -0.29
C THR A 274 -18.16 6.09 0.38
N VAL A 275 -18.18 6.11 1.71
CA VAL A 275 -18.97 7.05 2.50
C VAL A 275 -18.00 7.94 3.25
N THR A 276 -18.09 9.24 3.02
CA THR A 276 -17.24 10.25 3.64
C THR A 276 -17.69 10.55 5.07
N ILE A 277 -16.89 11.28 5.82
CA ILE A 277 -17.26 11.70 7.17
C ILE A 277 -18.47 12.65 7.10
N ASP A 278 -18.50 13.55 6.12
CA ASP A 278 -19.56 14.54 5.97
C ASP A 278 -20.90 13.91 5.54
N ASP A 279 -20.85 12.75 4.86
CA ASP A 279 -22.05 11.98 4.47
C ASP A 279 -22.53 11.02 5.58
N SER A 280 -21.78 10.84 6.66
CA SER A 280 -22.15 9.91 7.74
C SER A 280 -23.19 10.47 8.71
N ASP A 281 -23.52 11.75 8.60
CA ASP A 281 -24.51 12.46 9.42
C ASP A 281 -25.92 12.47 8.78
N ILE A 282 -26.11 11.78 7.63
CA ILE A 282 -27.40 11.56 6.97
C ILE A 282 -27.81 10.08 7.17
#